data_91bb02984e6992a1013ddc3b270aad9e
#
_entry.id   91bb02984e6992a1013ddc3b270aad9e
#
_cell.length_a   1.000
_cell.length_b   1.000
_cell.length_c   1.000
_cell.angle_alpha   90.00
_cell.angle_beta   90.00
_cell.angle_gamma   90.00
#
_symmetry.space_group_name_H-M   'P 1'
#
loop_
_entity.id
_entity.type
_entity.pdbx_description
1 polymer ?
#
loop_
_entity_poly.entity_id
_entity_poly.type
_entity_poly.pdbx_seq_one_letter_code
_entity_poly.pdbx_strand_id
1 'polypeptide(L)'
;MKKNKEVMTRKGYKRKEFVNTIKGYAIVLVIGFMLGFMYSYLVVHREQIEYYTMKTEQIETESKVGVVPDVSCKLDSTTCKIKRVAEKYGMDWKLAVAISKHETGNYTSEAFKEKNNVGGMMCSSGLISYSTLDDGIEAFVSNLKYNYIDEGLDTIEKIQPKYCPIGAANDPKGLNKYWVGGVTKYYNELS
;
A
#
# COMPACT_ATOMS: atom_id res chain seq x y z
N MET A 1 28.79 47.91 39.20
CA MET A 1 29.09 47.01 38.07
C MET A 1 28.77 47.70 36.75
N LYS A 2 29.80 48.19 36.02
CA LYS A 2 29.63 48.80 34.69
C LYS A 2 29.57 47.69 33.64
N LYS A 3 28.42 47.54 32.95
CA LYS A 3 28.32 46.68 31.77
C LYS A 3 29.10 47.32 30.63
N ASN A 4 30.23 46.69 30.23
CA ASN A 4 30.94 47.04 29.00
C ASN A 4 30.00 46.85 27.81
N LYS A 5 29.53 47.93 27.19
CA LYS A 5 28.92 47.89 25.86
C LYS A 5 30.06 47.69 24.85
N GLU A 6 30.21 46.50 24.31
CA GLU A 6 31.11 46.29 23.18
C GLU A 6 30.62 47.12 21.99
N VAL A 7 31.42 48.11 21.63
CA VAL A 7 31.18 48.97 20.44
C VAL A 7 31.61 48.14 19.22
N MET A 8 30.59 47.62 18.51
CA MET A 8 30.84 46.86 17.31
C MET A 8 31.44 47.74 16.23
N THR A 9 32.63 47.39 15.70
CA THR A 9 33.28 48.18 14.63
C THR A 9 32.43 48.18 13.36
N ARG A 10 32.52 49.22 12.51
CA ARG A 10 31.80 49.34 11.23
C ARG A 10 31.99 48.12 10.31
N LYS A 11 33.14 47.47 10.39
CA LYS A 11 33.47 46.23 9.66
C LYS A 11 32.72 45.03 10.23
N GLY A 12 32.53 44.92 11.54
CA GLY A 12 31.78 43.91 12.22
C GLY A 12 30.28 44.01 11.94
N TYR A 13 29.74 45.23 11.86
CA TYR A 13 28.33 45.45 11.52
C TYR A 13 28.01 45.01 10.08
N LYS A 14 28.82 45.42 9.08
CA LYS A 14 28.66 44.95 7.69
C LYS A 14 28.74 43.45 7.52
N ARG A 15 29.63 42.78 8.24
CA ARG A 15 29.76 41.32 8.22
C ARG A 15 28.52 40.65 8.80
N LYS A 16 27.95 41.18 9.87
CA LYS A 16 26.76 40.66 10.52
C LYS A 16 25.52 40.81 9.64
N GLU A 17 25.40 41.95 9.00
CA GLU A 17 24.33 42.27 8.02
C GLU A 17 24.40 41.32 6.81
N PHE A 18 25.60 41.15 6.23
CA PHE A 18 25.81 40.21 5.12
C PHE A 18 25.45 38.78 5.47
N VAL A 19 25.84 38.28 6.65
CA VAL A 19 25.50 36.91 7.15
C VAL A 19 23.99 36.76 7.35
N ASN A 20 23.32 37.77 7.88
CA ASN A 20 21.86 37.74 8.05
C ASN A 20 21.13 37.72 6.73
N THR A 21 21.62 38.46 5.74
CA THR A 21 21.07 38.49 4.37
C THR A 21 21.22 37.11 3.71
N ILE A 22 22.39 36.49 3.80
CA ILE A 22 22.60 35.12 3.26
C ILE A 22 21.68 34.12 3.96
N LYS A 23 21.53 34.18 5.28
CA LYS A 23 20.61 33.31 6.02
C LYS A 23 19.16 33.50 5.55
N GLY A 24 18.75 34.74 5.29
CA GLY A 24 17.42 35.05 4.73
C GLY A 24 17.21 34.41 3.36
N TYR A 25 18.15 34.54 2.44
CA TYR A 25 18.08 33.89 1.13
C TYR A 25 18.09 32.36 1.22
N ALA A 26 18.90 31.80 2.10
CA ALA A 26 18.93 30.34 2.32
C ALA A 26 17.57 29.81 2.81
N ILE A 27 16.92 30.53 3.72
CA ILE A 27 15.59 30.14 4.21
C ILE A 27 14.55 30.22 3.07
N VAL A 28 14.57 31.27 2.26
CA VAL A 28 13.64 31.40 1.13
C VAL A 28 13.84 30.30 0.10
N LEU A 29 15.10 29.94 -0.19
CA LEU A 29 15.43 28.84 -1.10
C LEU A 29 14.95 27.48 -0.57
N VAL A 30 15.13 27.21 0.73
CA VAL A 30 14.66 25.98 1.37
C VAL A 30 13.14 25.87 1.32
N ILE A 31 12.42 26.97 1.63
CA ILE A 31 10.96 27.00 1.55
C ILE A 31 10.49 26.81 0.11
N GLY A 32 11.12 27.48 -0.86
CA GLY A 32 10.81 27.32 -2.28
C GLY A 32 11.02 25.89 -2.78
N PHE A 33 12.11 25.26 -2.36
CA PHE A 33 12.41 23.85 -2.68
C PHE A 33 11.37 22.91 -2.07
N MET A 34 11.00 23.11 -0.80
CA MET A 34 9.98 22.28 -0.13
C MET A 34 8.60 22.45 -0.76
N LEU A 35 8.21 23.66 -1.12
CA LEU A 35 6.93 23.91 -1.82
C LEU A 35 6.93 23.30 -3.23
N GLY A 36 8.04 23.37 -3.96
CA GLY A 36 8.21 22.74 -5.26
C GLY A 36 8.14 21.22 -5.17
N PHE A 37 8.78 20.61 -4.17
CA PHE A 37 8.74 19.18 -3.92
C PHE A 37 7.32 18.72 -3.55
N MET A 38 6.64 19.47 -2.67
CA MET A 38 5.25 19.18 -2.29
C MET A 38 4.30 19.30 -3.49
N TYR A 39 4.49 20.31 -4.33
CA TYR A 39 3.70 20.47 -5.57
C TYR A 39 3.93 19.30 -6.53
N SER A 40 5.19 18.91 -6.78
CA SER A 40 5.51 17.76 -7.64
C SER A 40 4.93 16.47 -7.08
N TYR A 41 5.00 16.27 -5.76
CA TYR A 41 4.40 15.13 -5.10
C TYR A 41 2.88 15.09 -5.30
N LEU A 42 2.20 16.22 -5.12
CA LEU A 42 0.75 16.33 -5.31
C LEU A 42 0.34 16.10 -6.76
N VAL A 43 1.12 16.60 -7.73
CA VAL A 43 0.84 16.39 -9.16
C VAL A 43 0.98 14.92 -9.54
N VAL A 44 2.06 14.26 -9.10
CA VAL A 44 2.31 12.84 -9.39
C VAL A 44 1.25 11.92 -8.74
N HIS A 45 0.76 12.31 -7.56
CA HIS A 45 -0.23 11.50 -6.83
C HIS A 45 -1.68 11.96 -7.02
N ARG A 46 -1.92 12.95 -7.88
CA ARG A 46 -3.26 13.50 -8.13
C ARG A 46 -4.27 12.43 -8.56
N GLU A 47 -3.90 11.56 -9.48
CA GLU A 47 -4.77 10.49 -9.97
C GLU A 47 -5.11 9.49 -8.86
N GLN A 48 -4.14 9.19 -7.97
CA GLN A 48 -4.39 8.35 -6.82
C GLN A 48 -5.32 9.04 -5.81
N ILE A 49 -5.14 10.33 -5.57
CA ILE A 49 -5.98 11.10 -4.65
C ILE A 49 -7.42 11.18 -5.18
N GLU A 50 -7.60 11.50 -6.47
CA GLU A 50 -8.92 11.52 -7.12
C GLU A 50 -9.60 10.14 -7.06
N TYR A 51 -8.82 9.06 -7.29
CA TYR A 51 -9.31 7.69 -7.15
C TYR A 51 -9.81 7.40 -5.72
N TYR A 52 -9.02 7.73 -4.69
CA TYR A 52 -9.43 7.51 -3.30
C TYR A 52 -10.60 8.38 -2.88
N THR A 53 -10.72 9.60 -3.41
CA THR A 53 -11.83 10.51 -3.12
C THR A 53 -13.14 9.98 -3.74
N MET A 54 -13.13 9.60 -5.03
CA MET A 54 -14.29 8.98 -5.68
C MET A 54 -14.69 7.67 -5.00
N LYS A 55 -13.71 6.89 -4.55
CA LYS A 55 -13.95 5.64 -3.82
C LYS A 55 -14.61 5.88 -2.47
N THR A 56 -14.22 6.91 -1.74
CA THR A 56 -14.84 7.27 -0.45
C THR A 56 -16.31 7.65 -0.63
N GLU A 57 -16.63 8.42 -1.68
CA GLU A 57 -18.00 8.78 -2.03
C GLU A 57 -18.83 7.55 -2.46
N GLN A 58 -18.24 6.59 -3.19
CA GLN A 58 -18.93 5.34 -3.54
C GLN A 58 -19.20 4.47 -2.31
N ILE A 59 -18.23 4.35 -1.39
CA ILE A 59 -18.39 3.57 -0.15
C ILE A 59 -19.50 4.19 0.73
N GLU A 60 -19.59 5.52 0.82
CA GLU A 60 -20.66 6.18 1.56
C GLU A 60 -22.04 5.96 0.92
N THR A 61 -22.12 5.85 -0.39
CA THR A 61 -23.36 5.56 -1.12
C THR A 61 -23.76 4.09 -1.00
N GLU A 62 -22.79 3.16 -1.08
CA GLU A 62 -23.02 1.72 -0.91
C GLU A 62 -23.33 1.35 0.56
N SER A 63 -22.81 2.06 1.55
CA SER A 63 -23.15 1.82 2.97
C SER A 63 -24.58 2.22 3.32
N LYS A 64 -25.19 3.09 2.53
CA LYS A 64 -26.62 3.47 2.67
C LYS A 64 -27.58 2.51 1.97
N VAL A 65 -27.06 1.77 0.96
CA VAL A 65 -27.78 0.64 0.36
C VAL A 65 -27.25 -0.61 1.04
N GLY A 66 -28.02 -1.15 2.00
CA GLY A 66 -27.62 -2.35 2.75
C GLY A 66 -27.08 -3.41 1.79
N VAL A 67 -25.86 -3.89 2.04
CA VAL A 67 -25.23 -4.94 1.24
C VAL A 67 -26.10 -6.18 1.31
N VAL A 68 -26.90 -6.41 0.28
CA VAL A 68 -27.63 -7.66 0.12
C VAL A 68 -26.56 -8.74 -0.08
N PRO A 69 -26.46 -9.76 0.80
CA PRO A 69 -25.54 -10.86 0.57
C PRO A 69 -25.81 -11.43 -0.83
N ASP A 70 -24.75 -11.58 -1.64
CA ASP A 70 -24.87 -12.23 -2.93
C ASP A 70 -25.25 -13.70 -2.70
N VAL A 71 -26.57 -13.95 -2.69
CA VAL A 71 -27.17 -15.30 -2.53
C VAL A 71 -26.79 -16.21 -3.70
N SER A 72 -26.23 -15.66 -4.79
CA SER A 72 -25.86 -16.42 -5.99
C SER A 72 -24.49 -17.10 -5.92
N CYS A 73 -23.60 -16.63 -5.04
CA CYS A 73 -22.26 -17.18 -4.90
C CYS A 73 -22.27 -18.48 -4.07
N LYS A 74 -21.99 -19.60 -4.74
CA LYS A 74 -22.00 -20.96 -4.13
C LYS A 74 -20.69 -21.33 -3.41
N LEU A 75 -19.73 -20.41 -3.34
CA LEU A 75 -18.43 -20.59 -2.68
C LEU A 75 -18.53 -20.19 -1.19
N ASP A 76 -17.46 -20.41 -0.42
CA ASP A 76 -17.41 -19.87 0.95
C ASP A 76 -17.48 -18.34 0.98
N SER A 77 -17.93 -17.77 2.08
CA SER A 77 -18.21 -16.35 2.21
C SER A 77 -16.99 -15.47 1.93
N THR A 78 -15.78 -15.88 2.36
CA THR A 78 -14.54 -15.15 2.14
C THR A 78 -14.16 -15.18 0.66
N THR A 79 -14.25 -16.33 0.02
CA THR A 79 -14.01 -16.49 -1.42
C THR A 79 -14.98 -15.64 -2.23
N CYS A 80 -16.28 -15.61 -1.87
CA CYS A 80 -17.26 -14.75 -2.54
C CYS A 80 -16.94 -13.25 -2.41
N LYS A 81 -16.48 -12.81 -1.24
CA LYS A 81 -16.07 -11.42 -1.02
C LYS A 81 -14.84 -11.05 -1.86
N ILE A 82 -13.80 -11.89 -1.86
CA ILE A 82 -12.59 -11.67 -2.68
C ILE A 82 -12.95 -11.64 -4.17
N LYS A 83 -13.77 -12.59 -4.63
CA LYS A 83 -14.26 -12.64 -6.01
C LYS A 83 -14.90 -11.31 -6.42
N ARG A 84 -15.89 -10.83 -5.65
CA ARG A 84 -16.61 -9.59 -5.93
C ARG A 84 -15.67 -8.39 -6.03
N VAL A 85 -14.70 -8.28 -5.10
CA VAL A 85 -13.73 -7.18 -5.11
C VAL A 85 -12.78 -7.30 -6.31
N ALA A 86 -12.28 -8.50 -6.62
CA ALA A 86 -11.41 -8.73 -7.77
C ALA A 86 -12.11 -8.40 -9.10
N GLU A 87 -13.37 -8.79 -9.27
CA GLU A 87 -14.19 -8.44 -10.42
C GLU A 87 -14.42 -6.93 -10.54
N LYS A 88 -14.65 -6.23 -9.42
CA LYS A 88 -14.73 -4.76 -9.37
C LYS A 88 -13.44 -4.09 -9.86
N TYR A 89 -12.29 -4.68 -9.58
CA TYR A 89 -10.98 -4.22 -10.06
C TYR A 89 -10.62 -4.71 -11.48
N GLY A 90 -11.51 -5.46 -12.13
CA GLY A 90 -11.30 -5.98 -13.49
C GLY A 90 -10.13 -6.97 -13.60
N MET A 91 -9.87 -7.74 -12.53
CA MET A 91 -8.83 -8.76 -12.52
C MET A 91 -9.41 -10.17 -12.42
N ASP A 92 -8.62 -11.18 -12.80
CA ASP A 92 -9.00 -12.57 -12.62
C ASP A 92 -9.20 -12.88 -11.12
N TRP A 93 -10.46 -13.10 -10.74
CA TRP A 93 -10.82 -13.38 -9.36
C TRP A 93 -10.26 -14.71 -8.85
N LYS A 94 -10.08 -15.71 -9.73
CA LYS A 94 -9.48 -17.00 -9.35
C LYS A 94 -8.03 -16.81 -8.91
N LEU A 95 -7.30 -15.93 -9.58
CA LEU A 95 -5.92 -15.58 -9.21
C LEU A 95 -5.86 -14.96 -7.82
N ALA A 96 -6.70 -13.98 -7.53
CA ALA A 96 -6.76 -13.34 -6.21
C ALA A 96 -7.13 -14.35 -5.10
N VAL A 97 -8.16 -15.16 -5.32
CA VAL A 97 -8.60 -16.20 -4.38
C VAL A 97 -7.52 -17.25 -4.15
N ALA A 98 -6.88 -17.73 -5.22
CA ALA A 98 -5.84 -18.76 -5.13
C ALA A 98 -4.62 -18.28 -4.31
N ILE A 99 -4.17 -17.06 -4.55
CA ILE A 99 -3.09 -16.43 -3.76
C ILE A 99 -3.54 -16.32 -2.29
N SER A 100 -4.72 -15.75 -2.03
CA SER A 100 -5.22 -15.59 -0.66
C SER A 100 -5.34 -16.93 0.09
N LYS A 101 -5.87 -17.97 -0.55
CA LYS A 101 -5.95 -19.31 0.04
C LYS A 101 -4.57 -19.86 0.37
N HIS A 102 -3.59 -19.69 -0.53
CA HIS A 102 -2.22 -20.13 -0.31
C HIS A 102 -1.59 -19.41 0.88
N GLU A 103 -1.67 -18.06 0.94
CA GLU A 103 -1.07 -17.24 1.99
C GLU A 103 -1.68 -17.45 3.37
N THR A 104 -2.96 -17.81 3.40
CA THR A 104 -3.70 -17.98 4.65
C THR A 104 -3.90 -19.43 5.07
N GLY A 105 -3.32 -20.38 4.33
CA GLY A 105 -3.58 -21.81 4.58
C GLY A 105 -5.07 -22.13 4.48
N ASN A 106 -5.71 -21.69 3.41
CA ASN A 106 -7.15 -21.83 3.18
C ASN A 106 -8.00 -21.17 4.28
N TYR A 107 -7.67 -19.92 4.60
CA TYR A 107 -8.36 -19.08 5.60
C TYR A 107 -8.26 -19.58 7.05
N THR A 108 -7.20 -20.32 7.39
CA THR A 108 -7.01 -20.89 8.73
C THR A 108 -5.91 -20.22 9.55
N SER A 109 -5.05 -19.40 8.92
CA SER A 109 -3.92 -18.76 9.61
C SER A 109 -4.38 -17.75 10.68
N GLU A 110 -3.51 -17.49 11.65
CA GLU A 110 -3.69 -16.47 12.66
C GLU A 110 -3.79 -15.06 12.04
N ALA A 111 -2.97 -14.78 11.01
CA ALA A 111 -3.04 -13.51 10.27
C ALA A 111 -4.43 -13.25 9.68
N PHE A 112 -5.08 -14.29 9.16
CA PHE A 112 -6.45 -14.20 8.67
C PHE A 112 -7.45 -14.00 9.82
N LYS A 113 -7.41 -14.88 10.85
CA LYS A 113 -8.42 -14.93 11.91
C LYS A 113 -8.39 -13.73 12.86
N GLU A 114 -7.19 -13.24 13.20
CA GLU A 114 -7.02 -12.22 14.24
C GLU A 114 -6.72 -10.84 13.67
N LYS A 115 -6.23 -10.78 12.42
CA LYS A 115 -5.81 -9.52 11.79
C LYS A 115 -6.58 -9.16 10.53
N ASN A 116 -7.59 -9.96 10.13
CA ASN A 116 -8.33 -9.77 8.88
C ASN A 116 -7.41 -9.65 7.65
N ASN A 117 -6.23 -10.28 7.69
CA ASN A 117 -5.18 -10.16 6.70
C ASN A 117 -5.22 -11.37 5.76
N VAL A 118 -5.84 -11.19 4.59
CA VAL A 118 -6.09 -12.26 3.61
C VAL A 118 -4.92 -12.54 2.67
N GLY A 119 -3.83 -11.81 2.75
CA GLY A 119 -2.69 -11.92 1.84
C GLY A 119 -1.33 -11.99 2.54
N GLY A 120 -1.29 -12.15 3.88
CA GLY A 120 -0.04 -12.12 4.63
C GLY A 120 0.70 -10.78 4.52
N MET A 121 -0.01 -9.69 4.27
CA MET A 121 0.58 -8.39 4.00
C MET A 121 1.33 -7.85 5.21
N MET A 122 2.51 -7.28 4.95
CA MET A 122 3.42 -6.78 5.97
C MET A 122 3.74 -5.29 5.79
N CYS A 123 4.06 -4.64 6.89
CA CYS A 123 4.68 -3.32 6.92
C CYS A 123 5.97 -3.38 7.75
N SER A 124 6.63 -2.25 7.96
CA SER A 124 7.88 -2.17 8.75
C SER A 124 7.73 -2.66 10.19
N SER A 125 6.52 -2.63 10.75
CA SER A 125 6.20 -3.11 12.11
C SER A 125 5.71 -4.56 12.18
N GLY A 126 5.64 -5.28 11.05
CA GLY A 126 5.19 -6.67 10.98
C GLY A 126 3.90 -6.86 10.19
N LEU A 127 3.14 -7.91 10.49
CA LEU A 127 1.87 -8.21 9.84
C LEU A 127 0.84 -7.08 10.07
N ILE A 128 0.27 -6.59 8.98
CA ILE A 128 -0.77 -5.56 9.03
C ILE A 128 -2.05 -6.17 9.63
N SER A 129 -2.69 -5.40 10.51
CA SER A 129 -4.02 -5.71 11.05
C SER A 129 -5.05 -4.73 10.47
N TYR A 130 -6.15 -5.26 9.96
CA TYR A 130 -7.23 -4.48 9.37
C TYR A 130 -8.43 -4.45 10.32
N SER A 131 -9.19 -3.36 10.29
CA SER A 131 -10.35 -3.17 11.16
C SER A 131 -11.48 -4.17 10.86
N THR A 132 -11.66 -4.49 9.59
CA THR A 132 -12.64 -5.47 9.11
C THR A 132 -12.02 -6.41 8.08
N LEU A 133 -12.68 -7.55 7.86
CA LEU A 133 -12.29 -8.48 6.80
C LEU A 133 -12.42 -7.83 5.41
N ASP A 134 -13.42 -6.98 5.22
CA ASP A 134 -13.64 -6.28 3.95
C ASP A 134 -12.50 -5.28 3.67
N ASP A 135 -11.99 -4.56 4.68
CA ASP A 135 -10.80 -3.70 4.55
C ASP A 135 -9.56 -4.51 4.15
N GLY A 136 -9.35 -5.67 4.77
CA GLY A 136 -8.23 -6.56 4.45
C GLY A 136 -8.32 -7.11 3.02
N ILE A 137 -9.50 -7.47 2.56
CA ILE A 137 -9.75 -7.94 1.19
C ILE A 137 -9.50 -6.81 0.19
N GLU A 138 -10.04 -5.62 0.44
CA GLU A 138 -9.86 -4.47 -0.44
C GLU A 138 -8.38 -4.08 -0.56
N ALA A 139 -7.66 -4.02 0.57
CA ALA A 139 -6.23 -3.74 0.58
C ALA A 139 -5.41 -4.79 -0.19
N PHE A 140 -5.74 -6.07 -0.03
CA PHE A 140 -5.06 -7.16 -0.72
C PHE A 140 -5.31 -7.13 -2.23
N VAL A 141 -6.56 -7.02 -2.66
CA VAL A 141 -6.93 -7.02 -4.08
C VAL A 141 -6.37 -5.78 -4.78
N SER A 142 -6.49 -4.60 -4.18
CA SER A 142 -5.91 -3.38 -4.73
C SER A 142 -4.39 -3.45 -4.84
N ASN A 143 -3.71 -4.04 -3.85
CA ASN A 143 -2.26 -4.28 -3.93
C ASN A 143 -1.89 -5.19 -5.11
N LEU A 144 -2.62 -6.30 -5.30
CA LEU A 144 -2.40 -7.18 -6.45
C LEU A 144 -2.64 -6.45 -7.78
N LYS A 145 -3.72 -5.68 -7.86
CA LYS A 145 -4.06 -4.92 -9.07
C LYS A 145 -2.96 -3.95 -9.44
N TYR A 146 -2.63 -3.01 -8.55
CA TYR A 146 -1.74 -1.90 -8.88
C TYR A 146 -0.26 -2.26 -8.92
N ASN A 147 0.18 -3.15 -8.03
CA ASN A 147 1.59 -3.47 -7.91
C ASN A 147 2.02 -4.71 -8.71
N TYR A 148 1.07 -5.42 -9.36
CA TYR A 148 1.38 -6.61 -10.16
C TYR A 148 0.65 -6.58 -11.50
N ILE A 149 -0.68 -6.65 -11.52
CA ILE A 149 -1.45 -6.80 -12.75
C ILE A 149 -1.22 -5.61 -13.70
N ASP A 150 -1.28 -4.37 -13.20
CA ASP A 150 -1.08 -3.17 -14.01
C ASP A 150 0.37 -3.01 -14.50
N GLU A 151 1.32 -3.71 -13.87
CA GLU A 151 2.70 -3.81 -14.33
C GLU A 151 2.92 -4.97 -15.35
N GLY A 152 1.86 -5.66 -15.76
CA GLY A 152 1.92 -6.80 -16.68
C GLY A 152 2.29 -8.13 -16.04
N LEU A 153 2.29 -8.21 -14.70
CA LEU A 153 2.49 -9.43 -13.93
C LEU A 153 1.13 -10.09 -13.67
N ASP A 154 0.53 -10.67 -14.71
CA ASP A 154 -0.86 -11.11 -14.73
C ASP A 154 -1.04 -12.65 -14.65
N THR A 155 0.06 -13.39 -14.47
CA THR A 155 0.04 -14.84 -14.22
C THR A 155 0.78 -15.21 -12.94
N ILE A 156 0.50 -16.40 -12.42
CA ILE A 156 1.13 -16.93 -11.19
C ILE A 156 2.65 -16.89 -11.32
N GLU A 157 3.18 -17.32 -12.45
CA GLU A 157 4.62 -17.39 -12.72
C GLU A 157 5.27 -16.00 -12.82
N LYS A 158 4.56 -15.03 -13.39
CA LYS A 158 5.06 -13.64 -13.49
C LYS A 158 5.01 -12.92 -12.15
N ILE A 159 4.05 -13.24 -11.29
CA ILE A 159 3.89 -12.63 -9.95
C ILE A 159 4.99 -13.12 -9.01
N GLN A 160 5.32 -14.40 -9.04
CA GLN A 160 6.23 -15.04 -8.09
C GLN A 160 7.57 -14.33 -7.88
N PRO A 161 8.32 -13.88 -8.91
CA PRO A 161 9.63 -13.26 -8.71
C PRO A 161 9.59 -11.96 -7.91
N LYS A 162 8.46 -11.26 -7.91
CA LYS A 162 8.24 -10.02 -7.15
C LYS A 162 7.56 -10.28 -5.80
N TYR A 163 6.63 -11.23 -5.76
CA TYR A 163 5.82 -11.52 -4.57
C TYR A 163 6.60 -12.31 -3.51
N CYS A 164 7.27 -13.39 -3.94
CA CYS A 164 8.07 -14.25 -3.08
C CYS A 164 9.34 -14.74 -3.81
N PRO A 165 10.39 -13.90 -3.92
CA PRO A 165 11.60 -14.23 -4.66
C PRO A 165 12.28 -15.48 -4.11
N ILE A 166 12.65 -16.40 -5.00
CA ILE A 166 13.43 -17.59 -4.63
C ILE A 166 14.83 -17.13 -4.16
N GLY A 167 15.27 -17.65 -3.00
CA GLY A 167 16.56 -17.28 -2.41
C GLY A 167 16.54 -15.93 -1.67
N ALA A 168 15.38 -15.36 -1.40
CA ALA A 168 15.25 -14.18 -0.57
C ALA A 168 15.81 -14.41 0.84
N ALA A 169 16.42 -13.38 1.43
CA ALA A 169 17.03 -13.47 2.77
C ALA A 169 16.03 -13.85 3.88
N ASN A 170 14.76 -13.52 3.69
CA ASN A 170 13.66 -13.89 4.60
C ASN A 170 13.07 -15.27 4.34
N ASP A 171 13.61 -16.04 3.39
CA ASP A 171 13.23 -17.44 3.11
C ASP A 171 14.39 -18.42 3.38
N PRO A 172 14.86 -18.58 4.64
CA PRO A 172 16.00 -19.41 4.97
C PRO A 172 15.74 -20.91 4.73
N LYS A 173 14.48 -21.32 4.61
CA LYS A 173 14.08 -22.71 4.34
C LYS A 173 13.87 -22.97 2.84
N GLY A 174 13.96 -21.97 1.98
CA GLY A 174 13.77 -22.08 0.53
C GLY A 174 12.36 -22.52 0.13
N LEU A 175 11.34 -22.06 0.85
CA LEU A 175 9.94 -22.45 0.64
C LEU A 175 9.32 -21.71 -0.55
N ASN A 176 9.84 -20.53 -0.89
CA ASN A 176 9.33 -19.71 -2.01
C ASN A 176 9.32 -20.44 -3.36
N LYS A 177 10.20 -21.43 -3.55
CA LYS A 177 10.20 -22.30 -4.74
C LYS A 177 8.92 -23.12 -4.93
N TYR A 178 8.15 -23.34 -3.88
CA TYR A 178 6.91 -24.11 -3.94
C TYR A 178 5.66 -23.24 -4.12
N TRP A 179 5.81 -21.91 -4.10
CA TRP A 179 4.70 -20.98 -4.14
C TRP A 179 3.84 -21.12 -5.40
N VAL A 180 4.48 -21.16 -6.59
CA VAL A 180 3.77 -21.34 -7.87
C VAL A 180 2.91 -22.61 -7.82
N GLY A 181 3.47 -23.73 -7.42
CA GLY A 181 2.72 -25.00 -7.33
C GLY A 181 1.56 -24.93 -6.32
N GLY A 182 1.78 -24.28 -5.19
CA GLY A 182 0.76 -24.09 -4.15
C GLY A 182 -0.41 -23.22 -4.62
N VAL A 183 -0.12 -22.09 -5.25
CA VAL A 183 -1.15 -21.19 -5.82
C VAL A 183 -1.87 -21.86 -6.98
N THR A 184 -1.16 -22.52 -7.90
CA THR A 184 -1.75 -23.24 -9.05
C THR A 184 -2.74 -24.31 -8.61
N LYS A 185 -2.42 -25.01 -7.52
CA LYS A 185 -3.36 -25.99 -6.94
C LYS A 185 -4.70 -25.33 -6.60
N TYR A 186 -4.69 -24.26 -5.82
CA TYR A 186 -5.92 -23.55 -5.45
C TYR A 186 -6.63 -22.92 -6.65
N TYR A 187 -5.86 -22.41 -7.63
CA TYR A 187 -6.43 -21.87 -8.86
C TYR A 187 -7.25 -22.90 -9.64
N ASN A 188 -6.71 -24.11 -9.77
CA ASN A 188 -7.37 -25.21 -10.49
C ASN A 188 -8.60 -25.77 -9.73
N GLU A 189 -8.60 -25.70 -8.39
CA GLU A 189 -9.75 -26.08 -7.57
C GLU A 189 -10.97 -25.15 -7.75
N LEU A 190 -10.76 -23.96 -8.30
CA LEU A 190 -11.81 -22.95 -8.58
C LEU A 190 -12.38 -23.04 -10.02
N SER A 191 -11.96 -24.03 -10.79
CA SER A 191 -12.33 -24.19 -12.21
C SER A 191 -13.62 -24.96 -12.39
#